data_2f9f837843b9db2be3afafb261484644
#
_entry.id   2f9f837843b9db2be3afafb261484644
#
_cell.length_a   1.000
_cell.length_b   1.000
_cell.length_c   1.000
_cell.angle_alpha   90.00
_cell.angle_beta   90.00
_cell.angle_gamma   90.00
#
_symmetry.space_group_name_H-M   'P 1'
#
loop_
_entity.id
_entity.type
_entity.pdbx_description
1 polymer ?
#
loop_
_entity_poly.entity_id
_entity_poly.type
_entity_poly.pdbx_seq_one_letter_code
_entity_poly.pdbx_strand_id
1 'polypeptide(L)'
;MKIMDTVEALTAKSLLALPERIQRRLAGRPVVLDGQPLATETQLLLRLQRVAREPAVESLPIPEGRRALLKQSVLVGGKQPVGKVRDETVAGLPARFYEPTGAQDVGPMLVFFHGGGWIYGDLDSHDAVCRVLAERAGVRVLALDYTLSPEVVFPAAYDECLRAYAEIVERAGDWGADRDRLAVGGDSAGGNLATVVAIEAARQGWPCAFQLLVYPLTDATGAAKSRQTFARGFYLTDEFIALARDTYSPDAQTWTDPRVSPLYADLPAGLAPALVVTAGFDPLRDEGEAYVEKLQAGGVQARLIRFPGMIHGFFNMVGVGRTARSAVDEIADALRAALTA
;
A
#
# COMPACT_ATOMS: atom_id res chain seq x y z
N MET A 1 -6.18 -20.55 -13.62
CA MET A 1 -5.00 -20.81 -12.77
C MET A 1 -4.45 -22.18 -13.18
N LYS A 2 -3.26 -22.23 -13.78
CA LYS A 2 -2.65 -23.48 -14.26
C LYS A 2 -2.19 -24.32 -13.05
N ILE A 3 -2.22 -25.66 -13.17
CA ILE A 3 -1.79 -26.61 -12.10
C ILE A 3 -0.39 -26.27 -11.58
N MET A 4 0.51 -25.81 -12.44
CA MET A 4 1.86 -25.35 -12.09
C MET A 4 1.84 -24.20 -11.08
N ASP A 5 0.97 -23.19 -11.27
CA ASP A 5 0.83 -22.03 -10.38
C ASP A 5 0.43 -22.46 -8.95
N THR A 6 -0.41 -23.49 -8.85
CA THR A 6 -0.87 -24.03 -7.56
C THR A 6 0.26 -24.78 -6.84
N VAL A 7 1.12 -25.49 -7.56
CA VAL A 7 2.26 -26.22 -6.98
C VAL A 7 3.33 -25.25 -6.48
N GLU A 8 3.63 -24.18 -7.23
CA GLU A 8 4.57 -23.15 -6.82
C GLU A 8 4.10 -22.43 -5.55
N ALA A 9 2.81 -22.07 -5.50
CA ALA A 9 2.18 -21.46 -4.34
C ALA A 9 2.27 -22.34 -3.08
N LEU A 10 1.92 -23.61 -3.22
CA LEU A 10 1.96 -24.59 -2.12
C LEU A 10 3.40 -24.81 -1.64
N THR A 11 4.35 -24.86 -2.58
CA THR A 11 5.77 -25.02 -2.25
C THR A 11 6.30 -23.81 -1.48
N ALA A 12 6.04 -22.59 -1.94
CA ALA A 12 6.44 -21.38 -1.25
C ALA A 12 5.82 -21.28 0.16
N LYS A 13 4.51 -21.53 0.29
CA LYS A 13 3.81 -21.58 1.58
C LYS A 13 4.42 -22.61 2.52
N SER A 14 4.69 -23.81 2.03
CA SER A 14 5.27 -24.89 2.81
C SER A 14 6.68 -24.54 3.31
N LEU A 15 7.52 -23.95 2.45
CA LEU A 15 8.87 -23.52 2.82
C LEU A 15 8.87 -22.40 3.84
N LEU A 16 7.98 -21.41 3.70
CA LEU A 16 7.82 -20.30 4.64
C LEU A 16 7.12 -20.71 5.95
N ALA A 17 6.45 -21.86 5.99
CA ALA A 17 5.90 -22.43 7.22
C ALA A 17 6.91 -23.25 8.05
N LEU A 18 8.09 -23.55 7.50
CA LEU A 18 9.12 -24.31 8.20
C LEU A 18 9.64 -23.56 9.44
N PRO A 19 10.20 -24.28 10.44
CA PRO A 19 10.90 -23.64 11.56
C PRO A 19 12.01 -22.70 11.08
N GLU A 20 12.19 -21.56 11.74
CA GLU A 20 13.13 -20.49 11.33
C GLU A 20 14.58 -21.01 11.11
N ARG A 21 15.01 -22.00 11.90
CA ARG A 21 16.34 -22.63 11.73
C ARG A 21 16.52 -23.25 10.34
N ILE A 22 15.46 -23.84 9.80
CA ILE A 22 15.48 -24.44 8.45
C ILE A 22 15.39 -23.34 7.41
N GLN A 23 14.52 -22.38 7.61
CA GLN A 23 14.41 -21.22 6.72
C GLN A 23 15.75 -20.48 6.59
N ARG A 24 16.48 -20.24 7.69
CA ARG A 24 17.83 -19.63 7.68
C ARG A 24 18.83 -20.40 6.80
N ARG A 25 18.81 -21.73 6.87
CA ARG A 25 19.67 -22.55 6.01
C ARG A 25 19.28 -22.41 4.54
N LEU A 26 18.00 -22.40 4.24
CA LEU A 26 17.46 -22.25 2.90
C LEU A 26 17.64 -20.83 2.35
N ALA A 27 17.53 -19.80 3.18
CA ALA A 27 17.71 -18.41 2.80
C ALA A 27 19.17 -18.06 2.47
N GLY A 28 20.15 -18.80 3.03
CA GLY A 28 21.57 -18.58 2.84
C GLY A 28 22.18 -17.62 3.86
N ARG A 29 23.31 -16.99 3.52
CA ARG A 29 23.98 -16.04 4.42
C ARG A 29 23.05 -14.84 4.68
N PRO A 30 22.94 -14.38 5.94
CA PRO A 30 22.14 -13.20 6.27
C PRO A 30 22.56 -11.98 5.45
N VAL A 31 21.58 -11.32 4.85
CA VAL A 31 21.78 -10.03 4.20
C VAL A 31 21.66 -8.94 5.26
N VAL A 32 22.73 -8.17 5.44
CA VAL A 32 22.76 -7.01 6.32
C VAL A 32 23.16 -5.81 5.47
N LEU A 33 22.35 -4.79 5.44
CA LEU A 33 22.60 -3.58 4.67
C LEU A 33 22.08 -2.38 5.48
N ASP A 34 22.79 -1.26 5.42
CA ASP A 34 22.45 -0.05 6.18
C ASP A 34 22.25 -0.32 7.70
N GLY A 35 23.07 -1.23 8.25
CA GLY A 35 23.08 -1.60 9.67
C GLY A 35 21.90 -2.50 10.13
N GLN A 36 21.03 -2.95 9.24
CA GLN A 36 19.88 -3.77 9.58
C GLN A 36 19.87 -5.12 8.83
N PRO A 37 19.41 -6.20 9.48
CA PRO A 37 19.27 -7.51 8.85
C PRO A 37 17.93 -7.62 8.11
N LEU A 38 17.96 -8.21 6.90
CA LEU A 38 16.77 -8.63 6.20
C LEU A 38 16.10 -9.79 6.95
N ALA A 39 14.79 -9.75 7.14
CA ALA A 39 14.06 -10.84 7.79
C ALA A 39 14.23 -12.17 7.04
N THR A 40 14.41 -13.26 7.78
CA THR A 40 14.70 -14.58 7.21
C THR A 40 13.65 -15.03 6.20
N GLU A 41 12.36 -14.83 6.51
CA GLU A 41 11.25 -15.18 5.61
C GLU A 41 11.30 -14.35 4.34
N THR A 42 11.55 -13.04 4.45
CA THR A 42 11.68 -12.13 3.31
C THR A 42 12.88 -12.52 2.43
N GLN A 43 14.03 -12.81 3.05
CA GLN A 43 15.21 -13.27 2.32
C GLN A 43 14.96 -14.58 1.59
N LEU A 44 14.27 -15.53 2.22
CA LEU A 44 13.91 -16.81 1.61
C LEU A 44 12.97 -16.59 0.41
N LEU A 45 11.96 -15.74 0.56
CA LEU A 45 11.02 -15.41 -0.52
C LEU A 45 11.75 -14.83 -1.74
N LEU A 46 12.61 -13.82 -1.54
CA LEU A 46 13.41 -13.22 -2.61
C LEU A 46 14.34 -14.24 -3.27
N ARG A 47 14.86 -15.22 -2.50
CA ARG A 47 15.66 -16.30 -3.06
C ARG A 47 14.84 -17.24 -3.93
N LEU A 48 13.63 -17.59 -3.50
CA LEU A 48 12.71 -18.44 -4.26
C LEU A 48 12.33 -17.78 -5.58
N GLN A 49 12.00 -16.50 -5.60
CA GLN A 49 11.74 -15.74 -6.82
C GLN A 49 12.93 -15.78 -7.79
N ARG A 50 14.16 -15.57 -7.28
CA ARG A 50 15.37 -15.65 -8.13
C ARG A 50 15.61 -17.03 -8.71
N VAL A 51 15.31 -18.10 -7.96
CA VAL A 51 15.44 -19.49 -8.43
C VAL A 51 14.38 -19.82 -9.48
N ALA A 52 13.16 -19.30 -9.33
CA ALA A 52 12.07 -19.46 -10.30
C ALA A 52 12.37 -18.76 -11.63
N ARG A 53 13.32 -17.81 -11.67
CA ARG A 53 13.70 -17.02 -12.86
C ARG A 53 12.50 -16.32 -13.50
N GLU A 54 11.53 -15.90 -12.70
CA GLU A 54 10.43 -15.09 -13.21
C GLU A 54 10.98 -13.76 -13.75
N PRO A 55 10.51 -13.30 -14.92
CA PRO A 55 10.90 -12.00 -15.44
C PRO A 55 10.43 -10.89 -14.48
N ALA A 56 11.24 -9.86 -14.34
CA ALA A 56 10.86 -8.67 -13.59
C ALA A 56 9.62 -8.03 -14.26
N VAL A 57 8.64 -7.61 -13.48
CA VAL A 57 7.37 -7.11 -14.01
C VAL A 57 7.56 -5.86 -14.88
N GLU A 58 8.56 -5.05 -14.55
CA GLU A 58 8.94 -3.86 -15.32
C GLU A 58 9.58 -4.17 -16.68
N SER A 59 10.03 -5.41 -16.90
CA SER A 59 10.56 -5.86 -18.20
C SER A 59 9.49 -6.35 -19.15
N LEU A 60 8.25 -6.49 -18.67
CA LEU A 60 7.11 -6.95 -19.44
C LEU A 60 6.33 -5.75 -20.02
N PRO A 61 5.62 -5.93 -21.15
CA PRO A 61 4.59 -4.98 -21.55
C PRO A 61 3.59 -4.74 -20.42
N ILE A 62 3.13 -3.50 -20.22
CA ILE A 62 2.27 -3.13 -19.06
C ILE A 62 1.08 -4.08 -18.87
N PRO A 63 0.30 -4.49 -19.91
CA PRO A 63 -0.80 -5.43 -19.70
C PRO A 63 -0.37 -6.82 -19.20
N GLU A 64 0.85 -7.24 -19.52
CA GLU A 64 1.42 -8.51 -19.04
C GLU A 64 1.95 -8.36 -17.62
N GLY A 65 2.59 -7.23 -17.32
CA GLY A 65 3.03 -6.86 -15.98
C GLY A 65 1.85 -6.79 -14.99
N ARG A 66 0.70 -6.22 -15.38
CA ARG A 66 -0.54 -6.22 -14.58
C ARG A 66 -0.98 -7.65 -14.22
N ARG A 67 -1.01 -8.54 -15.20
CA ARG A 67 -1.38 -9.95 -14.96
C ARG A 67 -0.37 -10.67 -14.06
N ALA A 68 0.91 -10.40 -14.24
CA ALA A 68 1.97 -10.99 -13.43
C ALA A 68 1.88 -10.52 -11.97
N LEU A 69 1.70 -9.21 -11.74
CA LEU A 69 1.52 -8.66 -10.41
C LEU A 69 0.27 -9.21 -9.72
N LEU A 70 -0.88 -9.22 -10.40
CA LEU A 70 -2.11 -9.81 -9.88
C LEU A 70 -1.91 -11.27 -9.45
N LYS A 71 -1.28 -12.08 -10.31
CA LYS A 71 -0.97 -13.47 -9.99
C LYS A 71 -0.12 -13.59 -8.72
N GLN A 72 0.94 -12.80 -8.61
CA GLN A 72 1.83 -12.77 -7.44
C GLN A 72 1.06 -12.34 -6.18
N SER A 73 0.29 -11.25 -6.24
CA SER A 73 -0.48 -10.72 -5.11
C SER A 73 -1.50 -11.73 -4.58
N VAL A 74 -2.28 -12.36 -5.47
CA VAL A 74 -3.25 -13.41 -5.09
C VAL A 74 -2.55 -14.61 -4.45
N LEU A 75 -1.36 -14.98 -4.93
CA LEU A 75 -0.58 -16.08 -4.40
C LEU A 75 -0.09 -15.81 -2.97
N VAL A 76 0.49 -14.61 -2.72
CA VAL A 76 1.04 -14.25 -1.41
C VAL A 76 -0.01 -13.74 -0.43
N GLY A 77 -1.11 -13.17 -0.92
CA GLY A 77 -2.24 -12.71 -0.11
C GLY A 77 -3.11 -13.85 0.42
N GLY A 78 -3.32 -14.89 -0.41
CA GLY A 78 -4.19 -16.01 -0.09
C GLY A 78 -5.63 -15.60 0.19
N LYS A 79 -6.43 -16.51 0.71
CA LYS A 79 -7.81 -16.22 1.13
C LYS A 79 -7.81 -15.77 2.59
N GLN A 80 -8.33 -14.57 2.85
CA GLN A 80 -8.48 -14.02 4.19
C GLN A 80 -9.97 -13.94 4.56
N PRO A 81 -10.35 -14.34 5.79
CA PRO A 81 -11.74 -14.20 6.24
C PRO A 81 -12.09 -12.73 6.45
N VAL A 82 -13.35 -12.41 6.25
CA VAL A 82 -13.98 -11.13 6.62
C VAL A 82 -15.49 -11.34 6.67
N GLY A 83 -16.21 -10.51 7.42
CA GLY A 83 -17.66 -10.66 7.61
C GLY A 83 -18.45 -10.62 6.30
N LYS A 84 -18.40 -9.51 5.55
CA LYS A 84 -19.07 -9.38 4.24
C LYS A 84 -18.19 -8.66 3.23
N VAL A 85 -18.37 -9.00 1.96
CA VAL A 85 -17.76 -8.29 0.83
C VAL A 85 -18.82 -8.07 -0.24
N ARG A 86 -18.85 -6.88 -0.82
CA ARG A 86 -19.69 -6.57 -1.97
C ARG A 86 -18.99 -5.60 -2.90
N ASP A 87 -19.21 -5.77 -4.19
CA ASP A 87 -18.75 -4.82 -5.19
C ASP A 87 -19.72 -3.63 -5.26
N GLU A 88 -19.19 -2.45 -5.46
CA GLU A 88 -19.85 -1.15 -5.43
C GLU A 88 -19.43 -0.30 -6.63
N THR A 89 -20.10 0.84 -6.79
CA THR A 89 -19.64 1.91 -7.70
C THR A 89 -19.69 3.23 -6.95
N VAL A 90 -18.60 3.97 -6.99
CA VAL A 90 -18.42 5.27 -6.33
C VAL A 90 -17.88 6.27 -7.33
N ALA A 91 -18.56 7.37 -7.55
CA ALA A 91 -18.21 8.40 -8.56
C ALA A 91 -17.92 7.82 -9.96
N GLY A 92 -18.60 6.73 -10.31
CA GLY A 92 -18.40 6.00 -11.56
C GLY A 92 -17.22 5.01 -11.57
N LEU A 93 -16.46 4.92 -10.50
CA LEU A 93 -15.36 3.96 -10.34
C LEU A 93 -15.84 2.64 -9.74
N PRO A 94 -15.33 1.49 -10.19
CA PRO A 94 -15.51 0.24 -9.47
C PRO A 94 -14.92 0.36 -8.05
N ALA A 95 -15.60 -0.23 -7.08
CA ALA A 95 -15.16 -0.24 -5.70
C ALA A 95 -15.53 -1.57 -5.04
N ARG A 96 -14.86 -1.91 -3.96
CA ARG A 96 -15.18 -3.09 -3.15
C ARG A 96 -15.26 -2.73 -1.69
N PHE A 97 -16.40 -3.03 -1.11
CA PHE A 97 -16.70 -2.77 0.29
C PHE A 97 -16.50 -4.03 1.12
N TYR A 98 -15.79 -3.87 2.23
CA TYR A 98 -15.52 -4.92 3.21
C TYR A 98 -16.09 -4.50 4.57
N GLU A 99 -16.95 -5.34 5.12
CA GLU A 99 -17.53 -5.15 6.44
C GLU A 99 -16.98 -6.22 7.40
N PRO A 100 -16.40 -5.83 8.55
CA PRO A 100 -15.86 -6.78 9.50
C PRO A 100 -16.96 -7.62 10.17
N THR A 101 -16.61 -8.79 10.68
CA THR A 101 -17.52 -9.62 11.47
C THR A 101 -17.97 -8.86 12.72
N GLY A 102 -19.29 -8.83 12.97
CA GLY A 102 -19.85 -8.15 14.14
C GLY A 102 -19.80 -6.61 14.06
N ALA A 103 -19.73 -6.05 12.85
CA ALA A 103 -19.79 -4.60 12.66
C ALA A 103 -21.05 -4.00 13.30
N GLN A 104 -20.88 -2.86 13.96
CA GLN A 104 -22.01 -2.05 14.45
C GLN A 104 -22.76 -1.41 13.26
N ASP A 105 -23.99 -0.97 13.47
CA ASP A 105 -24.78 -0.32 12.39
C ASP A 105 -24.07 0.90 11.82
N VAL A 106 -23.43 1.69 12.67
CA VAL A 106 -22.61 2.84 12.28
C VAL A 106 -21.20 2.72 12.90
N GLY A 107 -20.17 2.94 12.10
CA GLY A 107 -18.78 2.83 12.58
C GLY A 107 -17.76 3.49 11.67
N PRO A 108 -16.48 3.42 12.02
CA PRO A 108 -15.41 4.01 11.23
C PRO A 108 -15.26 3.31 9.87
N MET A 109 -14.77 4.05 8.87
CA MET A 109 -14.47 3.52 7.55
C MET A 109 -13.16 4.07 7.00
N LEU A 110 -12.35 3.16 6.43
CA LEU A 110 -11.15 3.46 5.67
C LEU A 110 -11.48 3.44 4.17
N VAL A 111 -11.25 4.56 3.49
CA VAL A 111 -11.21 4.62 2.02
C VAL A 111 -9.81 4.24 1.58
N PHE A 112 -9.67 3.15 0.85
CA PHE A 112 -8.39 2.55 0.51
C PHE A 112 -8.07 2.69 -0.98
N PHE A 113 -6.89 3.22 -1.29
CA PHE A 113 -6.33 3.32 -2.63
C PHE A 113 -5.20 2.31 -2.76
N HIS A 114 -5.28 1.43 -3.75
CA HIS A 114 -4.30 0.38 -3.94
C HIS A 114 -2.96 0.91 -4.50
N GLY A 115 -1.86 0.20 -4.21
CA GLY A 115 -0.54 0.44 -4.79
C GLY A 115 -0.40 -0.11 -6.21
N GLY A 116 0.83 -0.03 -6.74
CA GLY A 116 1.17 -0.54 -8.07
C GLY A 116 1.68 0.54 -9.03
N GLY A 117 2.20 1.66 -8.51
CA GLY A 117 2.85 2.71 -9.30
C GLY A 117 1.89 3.42 -10.26
N TRP A 118 0.59 3.47 -9.98
CA TRP A 118 -0.47 4.01 -10.83
C TRP A 118 -0.61 3.33 -12.20
N ILE A 119 0.17 2.28 -12.47
CA ILE A 119 0.17 1.53 -13.74
C ILE A 119 -0.27 0.08 -13.56
N TYR A 120 -0.19 -0.44 -12.34
CA TYR A 120 -0.59 -1.78 -11.92
C TYR A 120 -1.50 -1.72 -10.70
N GLY A 121 -2.02 -2.88 -10.30
CA GLY A 121 -2.93 -3.01 -9.17
C GLY A 121 -4.38 -2.97 -9.59
N ASP A 122 -5.24 -3.51 -8.74
CA ASP A 122 -6.70 -3.56 -8.87
C ASP A 122 -7.30 -4.04 -7.53
N LEU A 123 -8.63 -4.16 -7.47
CA LEU A 123 -9.34 -4.64 -6.28
C LEU A 123 -8.95 -6.07 -5.89
N ASP A 124 -8.61 -6.93 -6.85
CA ASP A 124 -8.27 -8.33 -6.58
C ASP A 124 -6.84 -8.49 -6.05
N SER A 125 -5.92 -7.67 -6.52
CA SER A 125 -4.52 -7.68 -6.06
C SER A 125 -4.37 -7.23 -4.60
N HIS A 126 -5.31 -6.40 -4.10
CA HIS A 126 -5.31 -5.88 -2.73
C HIS A 126 -6.46 -6.45 -1.87
N ASP A 127 -7.28 -7.38 -2.40
CA ASP A 127 -8.41 -8.00 -1.68
C ASP A 127 -7.99 -8.60 -0.34
N ALA A 128 -6.87 -9.34 -0.32
CA ALA A 128 -6.41 -10.03 0.88
C ALA A 128 -6.07 -9.05 2.03
N VAL A 129 -5.35 -7.98 1.75
CA VAL A 129 -4.96 -7.01 2.78
C VAL A 129 -6.16 -6.18 3.23
N CYS A 130 -7.06 -5.78 2.33
CA CYS A 130 -8.29 -5.08 2.69
C CYS A 130 -9.17 -5.91 3.64
N ARG A 131 -9.27 -7.23 3.41
CA ARG A 131 -9.96 -8.15 4.33
C ARG A 131 -9.29 -8.20 5.70
N VAL A 132 -7.96 -8.28 5.75
CA VAL A 132 -7.22 -8.29 7.02
C VAL A 132 -7.40 -6.98 7.78
N LEU A 133 -7.30 -5.85 7.08
CA LEU A 133 -7.54 -4.54 7.69
C LEU A 133 -8.95 -4.45 8.26
N ALA A 134 -9.97 -4.80 7.46
CA ALA A 134 -11.35 -4.73 7.91
C ALA A 134 -11.59 -5.60 9.14
N GLU A 135 -11.24 -6.88 9.06
CA GLU A 135 -11.50 -7.85 10.13
C GLU A 135 -10.69 -7.56 11.40
N ARG A 136 -9.38 -7.29 11.25
CA ARG A 136 -8.48 -7.09 12.39
C ARG A 136 -8.71 -5.75 13.09
N ALA A 137 -8.89 -4.67 12.31
CA ALA A 137 -9.16 -3.35 12.88
C ALA A 137 -10.60 -3.18 13.37
N GLY A 138 -11.53 -4.01 12.89
CA GLY A 138 -12.97 -3.80 13.14
C GLY A 138 -13.50 -2.54 12.45
N VAL A 139 -12.90 -2.17 11.32
CA VAL A 139 -13.17 -0.95 10.54
C VAL A 139 -13.69 -1.35 9.16
N ARG A 140 -14.74 -0.70 8.67
CA ARG A 140 -15.14 -0.89 7.27
C ARG A 140 -14.03 -0.44 6.34
N VAL A 141 -13.84 -1.13 5.23
CA VAL A 141 -12.89 -0.72 4.19
C VAL A 141 -13.66 -0.58 2.88
N LEU A 142 -13.47 0.54 2.19
CA LEU A 142 -13.99 0.78 0.86
C LEU A 142 -12.78 1.01 -0.08
N ALA A 143 -12.41 -0.03 -0.82
CA ALA A 143 -11.32 0.03 -1.79
C ALA A 143 -11.82 0.55 -3.13
N LEU A 144 -11.07 1.46 -3.74
CA LEU A 144 -11.39 2.08 -5.03
C LEU A 144 -10.46 1.56 -6.13
N ASP A 145 -11.02 1.33 -7.32
CA ASP A 145 -10.30 0.93 -8.54
C ASP A 145 -10.22 2.14 -9.48
N TYR A 146 -9.25 2.99 -9.22
CA TYR A 146 -9.00 4.19 -10.02
C TYR A 146 -8.37 3.83 -11.37
N THR A 147 -8.58 4.67 -12.39
CA THR A 147 -8.08 4.42 -13.74
C THR A 147 -6.55 4.52 -13.78
N LEU A 148 -5.92 3.49 -14.35
CA LEU A 148 -4.47 3.36 -14.41
C LEU A 148 -3.87 4.07 -15.62
N SER A 149 -2.59 4.38 -15.52
CA SER A 149 -1.75 4.78 -16.67
C SER A 149 -1.26 3.52 -17.42
N PRO A 150 -1.07 3.60 -18.73
CA PRO A 150 -1.07 4.77 -19.61
C PRO A 150 -2.44 5.16 -20.15
N GLU A 151 -3.55 4.47 -19.79
CA GLU A 151 -4.89 4.79 -20.28
C GLU A 151 -5.28 6.23 -19.95
N VAL A 152 -4.86 6.69 -18.77
CA VAL A 152 -4.90 8.10 -18.37
C VAL A 152 -3.54 8.48 -17.77
N VAL A 153 -3.22 9.77 -17.74
CA VAL A 153 -2.02 10.28 -17.09
C VAL A 153 -2.37 11.27 -15.99
N PHE A 154 -1.40 11.63 -15.18
CA PHE A 154 -1.57 12.68 -14.19
C PHE A 154 -2.20 13.95 -14.81
N PRO A 155 -3.24 14.56 -14.18
CA PRO A 155 -3.71 14.28 -12.81
C PRO A 155 -4.95 13.36 -12.72
N ALA A 156 -5.32 12.60 -13.74
CA ALA A 156 -6.62 11.92 -13.83
C ALA A 156 -6.92 11.00 -12.62
N ALA A 157 -5.99 10.11 -12.24
CA ALA A 157 -6.20 9.22 -11.08
C ALA A 157 -6.37 10.01 -9.77
N TYR A 158 -5.63 11.11 -9.59
CA TYR A 158 -5.83 12.03 -8.46
C TYR A 158 -7.24 12.62 -8.46
N ASP A 159 -7.67 13.17 -9.59
CA ASP A 159 -9.00 13.79 -9.73
C ASP A 159 -10.13 12.78 -9.49
N GLU A 160 -9.97 11.54 -9.94
CA GLU A 160 -10.92 10.44 -9.71
C GLU A 160 -11.02 10.09 -8.23
N CYS A 161 -9.88 9.88 -7.56
CA CYS A 161 -9.84 9.57 -6.13
C CYS A 161 -10.44 10.69 -5.29
N LEU A 162 -10.19 11.94 -5.66
CA LEU A 162 -10.75 13.10 -4.96
C LEU A 162 -12.26 13.20 -5.13
N ARG A 163 -12.79 13.02 -6.36
CA ARG A 163 -14.25 12.99 -6.60
C ARG A 163 -14.91 11.84 -5.86
N ALA A 164 -14.27 10.65 -5.85
CA ALA A 164 -14.80 9.51 -5.12
C ALA A 164 -14.84 9.78 -3.61
N TYR A 165 -13.80 10.39 -3.05
CA TYR A 165 -13.79 10.75 -1.64
C TYR A 165 -14.88 11.78 -1.29
N ALA A 166 -15.09 12.79 -2.13
CA ALA A 166 -16.17 13.76 -1.96
C ALA A 166 -17.55 13.08 -1.90
N GLU A 167 -17.84 12.18 -2.86
CA GLU A 167 -19.11 11.40 -2.86
C GLU A 167 -19.21 10.52 -1.61
N ILE A 168 -18.12 9.90 -1.16
CA ILE A 168 -18.12 9.07 0.06
C ILE A 168 -18.45 9.91 1.29
N VAL A 169 -17.91 11.11 1.40
CA VAL A 169 -18.21 12.04 2.51
C VAL A 169 -19.70 12.41 2.54
N GLU A 170 -20.32 12.63 1.38
CA GLU A 170 -21.74 12.96 1.26
C GLU A 170 -22.63 11.75 1.60
N ARG A 171 -22.23 10.56 1.20
CA ARG A 171 -23.01 9.33 1.26
C ARG A 171 -22.53 8.33 2.31
N ALA A 172 -21.73 8.75 3.29
CA ALA A 172 -21.11 7.85 4.29
C ALA A 172 -22.13 6.89 4.93
N GLY A 173 -23.35 7.35 5.18
CA GLY A 173 -24.44 6.54 5.74
C GLY A 173 -24.85 5.33 4.89
N ASP A 174 -24.64 5.35 3.56
CA ASP A 174 -24.97 4.23 2.66
C ASP A 174 -24.14 2.99 2.95
N TRP A 175 -22.96 3.19 3.54
CA TRP A 175 -22.04 2.13 4.00
C TRP A 175 -22.08 1.91 5.51
N GLY A 176 -23.03 2.55 6.25
CA GLY A 176 -22.99 2.54 7.71
C GLY A 176 -21.71 3.18 8.26
N ALA A 177 -21.12 4.11 7.53
CA ALA A 177 -19.94 4.81 7.97
C ALA A 177 -20.31 6.06 8.78
N ASP A 178 -19.59 6.26 9.89
CA ASP A 178 -19.61 7.51 10.63
C ASP A 178 -18.77 8.53 9.86
N ARG A 179 -19.43 9.59 9.42
CA ARG A 179 -18.81 10.66 8.62
C ARG A 179 -17.60 11.29 9.31
N ASP A 180 -17.64 11.41 10.63
CA ASP A 180 -16.57 12.03 11.40
C ASP A 180 -15.43 11.06 11.71
N ARG A 181 -15.58 9.78 11.37
CA ARG A 181 -14.58 8.72 11.50
C ARG A 181 -14.20 8.09 10.14
N LEU A 182 -14.26 8.90 9.08
CA LEU A 182 -13.69 8.52 7.77
C LEU A 182 -12.18 8.68 7.81
N ALA A 183 -11.47 7.69 7.29
CA ALA A 183 -10.03 7.73 7.11
C ALA A 183 -9.69 7.48 5.63
N VAL A 184 -8.54 7.94 5.21
CA VAL A 184 -7.95 7.58 3.93
C VAL A 184 -6.70 6.72 4.16
N GLY A 185 -6.42 5.81 3.24
CA GLY A 185 -5.18 5.03 3.32
C GLY A 185 -4.86 4.33 2.02
N GLY A 186 -3.66 3.83 1.95
CA GLY A 186 -3.18 3.10 0.79
C GLY A 186 -1.70 2.74 0.95
N ASP A 187 -1.23 1.97 0.00
CA ASP A 187 0.15 1.53 -0.05
C ASP A 187 0.87 2.06 -1.30
N SER A 188 2.14 2.44 -1.20
CA SER A 188 2.96 2.88 -2.34
C SER A 188 2.31 4.06 -3.08
N ALA A 189 2.01 3.92 -4.36
CA ALA A 189 1.25 4.91 -5.15
C ALA A 189 -0.14 5.19 -4.56
N GLY A 190 -0.81 4.20 -3.98
CA GLY A 190 -2.06 4.39 -3.25
C GLY A 190 -1.87 5.19 -1.96
N GLY A 191 -0.74 5.00 -1.27
CA GLY A 191 -0.33 5.84 -0.14
C GLY A 191 -0.08 7.29 -0.55
N ASN A 192 0.47 7.51 -1.74
CA ASN A 192 0.57 8.84 -2.35
C ASN A 192 -0.83 9.45 -2.57
N LEU A 193 -1.73 8.73 -3.24
CA LEU A 193 -3.11 9.20 -3.48
C LEU A 193 -3.85 9.49 -2.17
N ALA A 194 -3.72 8.63 -1.15
CA ALA A 194 -4.30 8.87 0.17
C ALA A 194 -3.77 10.18 0.80
N THR A 195 -2.48 10.43 0.67
CA THR A 195 -1.83 11.65 1.19
C THR A 195 -2.40 12.91 0.54
N VAL A 196 -2.46 12.92 -0.81
CA VAL A 196 -2.92 14.13 -1.53
C VAL A 196 -4.44 14.34 -1.39
N VAL A 197 -5.22 13.27 -1.28
CA VAL A 197 -6.66 13.34 -0.94
C VAL A 197 -6.86 13.90 0.47
N ALA A 198 -6.07 13.49 1.46
CA ALA A 198 -6.16 14.04 2.82
C ALA A 198 -5.81 15.54 2.86
N ILE A 199 -4.77 15.95 2.15
CA ILE A 199 -4.39 17.37 2.03
C ILE A 199 -5.54 18.18 1.43
N GLU A 200 -6.15 17.70 0.36
CA GLU A 200 -7.25 18.41 -0.29
C GLU A 200 -8.53 18.38 0.55
N ALA A 201 -8.83 17.25 1.21
CA ALA A 201 -9.94 17.18 2.15
C ALA A 201 -9.84 18.25 3.25
N ALA A 202 -8.64 18.46 3.83
CA ALA A 202 -8.43 19.51 4.81
C ALA A 202 -8.60 20.92 4.21
N ARG A 203 -8.18 21.16 2.96
CA ARG A 203 -8.39 22.44 2.26
C ARG A 203 -9.87 22.73 2.00
N GLN A 204 -10.64 21.68 1.67
CA GLN A 204 -12.07 21.79 1.41
C GLN A 204 -12.94 21.73 2.67
N GLY A 205 -12.33 21.48 3.85
CA GLY A 205 -13.07 21.30 5.09
C GLY A 205 -13.91 20.00 5.11
N TRP A 206 -13.52 19.00 4.33
CA TRP A 206 -14.15 17.68 4.37
C TRP A 206 -13.62 16.87 5.56
N PRO A 207 -14.50 16.09 6.23
CA PRO A 207 -14.05 15.25 7.32
C PRO A 207 -13.02 14.21 6.83
N CYS A 208 -11.92 14.12 7.54
CA CYS A 208 -10.91 13.08 7.42
C CYS A 208 -10.30 12.91 8.81
N ALA A 209 -10.53 11.76 9.46
CA ALA A 209 -10.09 11.53 10.83
C ALA A 209 -8.66 10.99 10.92
N PHE A 210 -8.18 10.33 9.87
CA PHE A 210 -6.87 9.66 9.92
C PHE A 210 -6.32 9.35 8.53
N GLN A 211 -4.97 9.26 8.44
CA GLN A 211 -4.25 8.82 7.25
C GLN A 211 -3.44 7.55 7.58
N LEU A 212 -3.68 6.45 6.85
CA LEU A 212 -2.86 5.24 6.88
C LEU A 212 -1.98 5.17 5.62
N LEU A 213 -0.71 5.52 5.74
CA LEU A 213 0.23 5.69 4.63
C LEU A 213 1.30 4.58 4.68
N VAL A 214 1.12 3.53 3.89
CA VAL A 214 2.03 2.38 3.91
C VAL A 214 3.08 2.54 2.81
N TYR A 215 4.34 2.72 3.20
CA TYR A 215 5.51 3.01 2.35
C TYR A 215 5.17 3.94 1.17
N PRO A 216 4.56 5.10 1.43
CA PRO A 216 4.05 5.97 0.39
C PRO A 216 5.18 6.53 -0.48
N LEU A 217 4.91 6.69 -1.79
CA LEU A 217 5.75 7.55 -2.61
C LEU A 217 5.43 9.00 -2.28
N THR A 218 6.42 9.75 -1.79
CA THR A 218 6.24 11.17 -1.40
C THR A 218 7.13 12.13 -2.16
N ASP A 219 8.11 11.60 -2.91
CA ASP A 219 9.04 12.37 -3.75
C ASP A 219 9.35 11.64 -5.06
N ALA A 220 8.73 12.05 -6.16
CA ALA A 220 8.96 11.49 -7.49
C ALA A 220 10.32 11.89 -8.11
N THR A 221 11.04 12.86 -7.53
CA THR A 221 12.36 13.27 -8.03
C THR A 221 13.44 12.22 -7.78
N GLY A 222 13.24 11.35 -6.75
CA GLY A 222 14.14 10.27 -6.44
C GLY A 222 15.44 10.70 -5.74
N ALA A 223 15.43 11.82 -5.03
CA ALA A 223 16.62 12.38 -4.38
C ALA A 223 17.09 11.61 -3.14
N ALA A 224 16.24 10.76 -2.55
CA ALA A 224 16.52 10.06 -1.30
C ALA A 224 17.64 9.02 -1.44
N LYS A 225 18.47 8.86 -0.37
CA LYS A 225 19.60 7.90 -0.33
C LYS A 225 19.11 6.45 -0.48
N SER A 226 17.97 6.10 0.09
CA SER A 226 17.36 4.76 0.01
C SER A 226 17.09 4.35 -1.44
N ARG A 227 16.80 5.28 -2.36
CA ARG A 227 16.65 5.04 -3.80
C ARG A 227 17.89 4.38 -4.40
N GLN A 228 19.08 4.81 -4.01
CA GLN A 228 20.34 4.23 -4.47
C GLN A 228 20.69 2.94 -3.71
N THR A 229 20.50 2.96 -2.38
CA THR A 229 20.88 1.85 -1.50
C THR A 229 20.09 0.58 -1.80
N PHE A 230 18.80 0.70 -2.07
CA PHE A 230 17.86 -0.41 -2.29
C PHE A 230 17.35 -0.49 -3.73
N ALA A 231 18.05 0.14 -4.68
CA ALA A 231 17.67 0.21 -6.09
C ALA A 231 17.34 -1.14 -6.74
N ARG A 232 17.97 -2.22 -6.27
CA ARG A 232 17.88 -3.57 -6.87
C ARG A 232 17.96 -4.67 -5.82
N GLY A 233 17.27 -5.79 -6.10
CA GLY A 233 17.41 -7.01 -5.31
C GLY A 233 16.45 -7.14 -4.14
N PHE A 234 15.59 -6.14 -3.91
CA PHE A 234 14.65 -6.08 -2.79
C PHE A 234 13.18 -5.90 -3.24
N TYR A 235 12.79 -6.53 -4.33
CA TYR A 235 11.47 -6.52 -4.95
C TYR A 235 11.19 -5.25 -5.74
N LEU A 236 10.98 -4.09 -5.10
CA LEU A 236 10.84 -2.81 -5.79
C LEU A 236 12.20 -2.38 -6.34
N THR A 237 12.25 -2.07 -7.63
CA THR A 237 13.45 -1.64 -8.32
C THR A 237 13.36 -0.18 -8.73
N ASP A 238 14.51 0.46 -8.92
CA ASP A 238 14.54 1.83 -9.46
C ASP A 238 14.01 1.88 -10.90
N GLU A 239 14.23 0.80 -11.66
CA GLU A 239 13.69 0.63 -13.00
C GLU A 239 12.15 0.62 -13.01
N PHE A 240 11.53 -0.11 -12.05
CA PHE A 240 10.06 -0.08 -11.91
C PHE A 240 9.55 1.31 -11.52
N ILE A 241 10.23 1.97 -10.56
CA ILE A 241 9.82 3.29 -10.11
C ILE A 241 9.91 4.31 -11.25
N ALA A 242 10.98 4.25 -12.06
CA ALA A 242 11.12 5.11 -13.24
C ALA A 242 10.03 4.84 -14.28
N LEU A 243 9.78 3.55 -14.62
CA LEU A 243 8.70 3.17 -15.53
C LEU A 243 7.34 3.71 -15.05
N ALA A 244 7.02 3.52 -13.78
CA ALA A 244 5.75 3.94 -13.18
C ALA A 244 5.59 5.47 -13.21
N ARG A 245 6.60 6.19 -12.73
CA ARG A 245 6.64 7.65 -12.72
C ARG A 245 6.50 8.23 -14.14
N ASP A 246 7.33 7.78 -15.07
CA ASP A 246 7.40 8.33 -16.44
C ASP A 246 6.12 8.02 -17.23
N THR A 247 5.43 6.91 -16.88
CA THR A 247 4.13 6.56 -17.48
C THR A 247 2.99 7.37 -16.86
N TYR A 248 2.99 7.57 -15.53
CA TYR A 248 1.96 8.32 -14.82
C TYR A 248 2.08 9.83 -15.04
N SER A 249 3.30 10.36 -14.94
CA SER A 249 3.62 11.79 -15.03
C SER A 249 4.77 12.01 -16.03
N PRO A 250 4.47 11.96 -17.35
CA PRO A 250 5.50 11.98 -18.39
C PRO A 250 6.24 13.32 -18.53
N ASP A 251 5.66 14.42 -18.03
CA ASP A 251 6.34 15.72 -17.96
C ASP A 251 7.15 15.82 -16.64
N ALA A 252 8.48 15.82 -16.75
CA ALA A 252 9.36 15.92 -15.61
C ALA A 252 9.16 17.22 -14.78
N GLN A 253 8.57 18.27 -15.35
CA GLN A 253 8.24 19.48 -14.62
C GLN A 253 7.16 19.23 -13.54
N THR A 254 6.35 18.18 -13.70
CA THR A 254 5.31 17.82 -12.76
C THR A 254 5.82 16.94 -11.60
N TRP A 255 7.08 16.48 -11.62
CA TRP A 255 7.58 15.60 -10.54
C TRP A 255 7.70 16.31 -9.19
N THR A 256 7.79 17.64 -9.19
CA THR A 256 7.74 18.46 -7.95
C THR A 256 6.35 19.03 -7.68
N ASP A 257 5.34 18.73 -8.52
CA ASP A 257 3.96 19.10 -8.24
C ASP A 257 3.52 18.45 -6.92
N PRO A 258 2.97 19.20 -5.95
CA PRO A 258 2.52 18.66 -4.66
C PRO A 258 1.51 17.50 -4.74
N ARG A 259 0.80 17.38 -5.87
CA ARG A 259 -0.14 16.27 -6.12
C ARG A 259 0.56 14.99 -6.59
N VAL A 260 1.80 15.08 -7.06
CA VAL A 260 2.68 13.95 -7.42
C VAL A 260 3.65 13.68 -6.29
N SER A 261 4.22 14.72 -5.69
CA SER A 261 5.22 14.68 -4.64
C SER A 261 4.77 15.47 -3.41
N PRO A 262 3.94 14.88 -2.53
CA PRO A 262 3.40 15.58 -1.36
C PRO A 262 4.48 16.04 -0.37
N LEU A 263 5.71 15.58 -0.49
CA LEU A 263 6.85 16.13 0.25
C LEU A 263 7.06 17.63 -0.03
N TYR A 264 6.60 18.15 -1.18
CA TYR A 264 6.68 19.57 -1.54
C TYR A 264 5.39 20.34 -1.26
N ALA A 265 4.33 19.67 -0.75
CA ALA A 265 3.05 20.34 -0.50
C ALA A 265 3.12 21.31 0.69
N ASP A 266 2.40 22.42 0.60
CA ASP A 266 2.04 23.22 1.77
C ASP A 266 0.96 22.48 2.57
N LEU A 267 1.20 22.29 3.86
CA LEU A 267 0.29 21.57 4.75
C LEU A 267 -0.84 22.50 5.21
N PRO A 268 -2.12 22.19 4.91
CA PRO A 268 -3.24 22.99 5.39
C PRO A 268 -3.47 22.79 6.89
N ALA A 269 -4.07 23.81 7.52
CA ALA A 269 -4.59 23.66 8.87
C ALA A 269 -5.67 22.56 8.91
N GLY A 270 -5.71 21.81 10.02
CA GLY A 270 -6.68 20.72 10.17
C GLY A 270 -6.37 19.45 9.39
N LEU A 271 -5.16 19.33 8.82
CA LEU A 271 -4.73 18.07 8.19
C LEU A 271 -4.78 16.92 9.20
N ALA A 272 -5.41 15.82 8.80
CA ALA A 272 -5.64 14.65 9.64
C ALA A 272 -4.33 14.04 10.19
N PRO A 273 -4.34 13.51 11.43
CA PRO A 273 -3.22 12.74 11.96
C PRO A 273 -2.87 11.55 11.04
N ALA A 274 -1.59 11.16 11.04
CA ALA A 274 -1.09 10.13 10.13
C ALA A 274 -0.30 9.03 10.84
N LEU A 275 -0.48 7.79 10.36
CA LEU A 275 0.47 6.72 10.54
C LEU A 275 1.20 6.49 9.22
N VAL A 276 2.49 6.74 9.21
CA VAL A 276 3.36 6.37 8.08
C VAL A 276 4.10 5.10 8.44
N VAL A 277 4.03 4.12 7.56
CA VAL A 277 4.71 2.84 7.70
C VAL A 277 5.80 2.75 6.66
N THR A 278 7.03 2.36 7.04
CA THR A 278 8.13 2.14 6.10
C THR A 278 8.72 0.75 6.23
N ALA A 279 9.30 0.25 5.14
CA ALA A 279 10.07 -0.98 5.13
C ALA A 279 11.58 -0.66 5.13
N GLY A 280 12.37 -1.45 5.87
CA GLY A 280 13.79 -1.16 6.02
C GLY A 280 14.58 -1.32 4.72
N PHE A 281 14.19 -2.25 3.86
CA PHE A 281 14.82 -2.53 2.56
C PHE A 281 13.94 -2.05 1.41
N ASP A 282 13.69 -0.74 1.39
CA ASP A 282 12.76 -0.11 0.45
C ASP A 282 13.38 1.16 -0.14
N PRO A 283 13.39 1.32 -1.47
CA PRO A 283 13.79 2.58 -2.11
C PRO A 283 13.03 3.79 -1.60
N LEU A 284 11.74 3.65 -1.24
CA LEU A 284 10.86 4.75 -0.78
C LEU A 284 10.99 5.06 0.72
N ARG A 285 11.85 4.33 1.46
CA ARG A 285 11.98 4.46 2.92
C ARG A 285 12.25 5.90 3.36
N ASP A 286 13.32 6.49 2.85
CA ASP A 286 13.82 7.75 3.37
C ASP A 286 12.88 8.92 3.02
N GLU A 287 12.23 8.89 1.86
CA GLU A 287 11.25 9.92 1.47
C GLU A 287 9.96 9.82 2.31
N GLY A 288 9.51 8.59 2.64
CA GLY A 288 8.37 8.37 3.54
C GLY A 288 8.68 8.88 4.97
N GLU A 289 9.90 8.69 5.46
CA GLU A 289 10.32 9.20 6.77
C GLU A 289 10.51 10.71 6.78
N ALA A 290 11.07 11.29 5.71
CA ALA A 290 11.13 12.75 5.54
C ALA A 290 9.73 13.38 5.52
N TYR A 291 8.72 12.67 4.99
CA TYR A 291 7.34 13.14 5.05
C TYR A 291 6.79 13.16 6.48
N VAL A 292 7.15 12.19 7.33
CA VAL A 292 6.80 12.24 8.77
C VAL A 292 7.41 13.47 9.45
N GLU A 293 8.68 13.74 9.20
CA GLU A 293 9.37 14.94 9.73
C GLU A 293 8.68 16.22 9.28
N LYS A 294 8.29 16.29 8.00
CA LYS A 294 7.52 17.41 7.45
C LYS A 294 6.17 17.61 8.16
N LEU A 295 5.40 16.51 8.34
CA LEU A 295 4.11 16.57 9.03
C LEU A 295 4.27 17.07 10.47
N GLN A 296 5.25 16.53 11.21
CA GLN A 296 5.54 16.93 12.60
C GLN A 296 6.00 18.39 12.69
N ALA A 297 6.87 18.85 11.79
CA ALA A 297 7.30 20.23 11.71
C ALA A 297 6.14 21.18 11.39
N GLY A 298 5.14 20.72 10.63
CA GLY A 298 3.90 21.44 10.35
C GLY A 298 2.84 21.37 11.46
N GLY A 299 3.15 20.74 12.61
CA GLY A 299 2.23 20.61 13.75
C GLY A 299 1.17 19.50 13.58
N VAL A 300 1.29 18.65 12.57
CA VAL A 300 0.40 17.51 12.36
C VAL A 300 0.87 16.33 13.22
N GLN A 301 -0.05 15.68 13.92
CA GLN A 301 0.27 14.46 14.65
C GLN A 301 0.62 13.35 13.66
N ALA A 302 1.89 12.96 13.59
CA ALA A 302 2.37 11.90 12.72
C ALA A 302 3.22 10.90 13.49
N ARG A 303 2.93 9.61 13.29
CA ARG A 303 3.69 8.50 13.87
C ARG A 303 4.36 7.71 12.74
N LEU A 304 5.61 7.32 12.95
CA LEU A 304 6.35 6.41 12.09
C LEU A 304 6.38 5.01 12.70
N ILE A 305 6.10 3.98 11.90
CA ILE A 305 6.47 2.59 12.19
C ILE A 305 7.38 2.10 11.06
N ARG A 306 8.65 1.84 11.38
CA ARG A 306 9.58 1.18 10.45
C ARG A 306 9.64 -0.32 10.76
N PHE A 307 9.45 -1.16 9.73
CA PHE A 307 9.72 -2.60 9.81
C PHE A 307 11.10 -2.91 9.22
N PRO A 308 12.17 -2.98 10.05
CA PRO A 308 13.56 -2.95 9.57
C PRO A 308 13.93 -4.09 8.63
N GLY A 309 13.37 -5.29 8.84
CA GLY A 309 13.66 -6.49 8.05
C GLY A 309 12.75 -6.70 6.84
N MET A 310 11.87 -5.75 6.53
CA MET A 310 10.89 -5.88 5.45
C MET A 310 11.34 -5.19 4.17
N ILE A 311 10.72 -5.60 3.06
CA ILE A 311 10.85 -5.00 1.73
C ILE A 311 9.56 -4.26 1.37
N HIS A 312 9.62 -3.43 0.34
CA HIS A 312 8.42 -2.89 -0.30
C HIS A 312 7.45 -4.01 -0.69
N GLY A 313 6.15 -3.78 -0.60
CA GLY A 313 5.12 -4.77 -0.95
C GLY A 313 4.82 -5.81 0.14
N PHE A 314 5.49 -5.77 1.32
CA PHE A 314 5.23 -6.72 2.41
C PHE A 314 3.77 -6.69 2.88
N PHE A 315 3.11 -5.56 2.71
CA PHE A 315 1.72 -5.33 3.13
C PHE A 315 0.73 -6.30 2.47
N ASN A 316 1.01 -6.72 1.24
CA ASN A 316 0.19 -7.69 0.50
C ASN A 316 0.55 -9.17 0.80
N MET A 317 1.61 -9.44 1.59
CA MET A 317 2.11 -10.80 1.86
C MET A 317 1.43 -11.45 3.08
N VAL A 318 0.12 -11.23 3.27
CA VAL A 318 -0.62 -11.67 4.48
C VAL A 318 -0.95 -13.16 4.51
N GLY A 319 -0.80 -13.87 3.40
CA GLY A 319 -1.13 -15.30 3.26
C GLY A 319 0.08 -16.23 3.26
N VAL A 320 1.31 -15.71 3.36
CA VAL A 320 2.55 -16.49 3.35
C VAL A 320 3.50 -16.03 4.46
N GLY A 321 4.11 -16.99 5.17
CA GLY A 321 4.96 -16.68 6.31
C GLY A 321 4.20 -16.09 7.49
N ARG A 322 4.93 -15.56 8.46
CA ARG A 322 4.39 -14.95 9.70
C ARG A 322 4.80 -13.51 9.85
N THR A 323 5.99 -13.15 9.37
CA THR A 323 6.60 -11.85 9.65
C THR A 323 5.80 -10.71 9.02
N ALA A 324 5.43 -10.83 7.73
CA ALA A 324 4.60 -9.85 7.03
C ALA A 324 3.19 -9.78 7.65
N ARG A 325 2.57 -10.93 7.95
CA ARG A 325 1.26 -10.98 8.59
C ARG A 325 1.27 -10.27 9.95
N SER A 326 2.27 -10.52 10.79
CA SER A 326 2.42 -9.84 12.09
C SER A 326 2.56 -8.33 11.95
N ALA A 327 3.31 -7.87 10.95
CA ALA A 327 3.44 -6.45 10.66
C ALA A 327 2.10 -5.82 10.24
N VAL A 328 1.33 -6.49 9.38
CA VAL A 328 0.00 -6.02 8.97
C VAL A 328 -0.99 -6.04 10.13
N ASP A 329 -0.92 -7.05 11.01
CA ASP A 329 -1.75 -7.10 12.22
C ASP A 329 -1.44 -5.91 13.16
N GLU A 330 -0.17 -5.49 13.32
CA GLU A 330 0.22 -4.30 14.08
C GLU A 330 -0.29 -3.02 13.44
N ILE A 331 -0.22 -2.91 12.11
CA ILE A 331 -0.77 -1.77 11.35
C ILE A 331 -2.29 -1.68 11.55
N ALA A 332 -3.00 -2.80 11.45
CA ALA A 332 -4.45 -2.84 11.66
C ALA A 332 -4.85 -2.50 13.11
N ASP A 333 -4.08 -2.94 14.09
CA ASP A 333 -4.29 -2.58 15.50
C ASP A 333 -4.08 -1.07 15.74
N ALA A 334 -3.09 -0.46 15.06
CA ALA A 334 -2.86 0.97 15.12
C ALA A 334 -3.99 1.77 14.43
N LEU A 335 -4.50 1.29 13.28
CA LEU A 335 -5.68 1.87 12.61
C LEU A 335 -6.91 1.83 13.51
N ARG A 336 -7.17 0.68 14.15
CA ARG A 336 -8.27 0.56 15.13
C ARG A 336 -8.13 1.60 16.24
N ALA A 337 -6.96 1.68 16.86
CA ALA A 337 -6.73 2.62 17.96
C ALA A 337 -6.97 4.07 17.55
N ALA A 338 -6.60 4.45 16.32
CA ALA A 338 -6.78 5.81 15.81
C ALA A 338 -8.26 6.17 15.52
N LEU A 339 -9.10 5.18 15.18
CA LEU A 339 -10.49 5.43 14.77
C LEU A 339 -11.52 5.05 15.84
N THR A 340 -11.10 4.45 16.96
CA THR A 340 -12.00 4.07 18.08
C THR A 340 -11.68 4.80 19.39
N ALA A 341 -10.66 5.67 19.38
CA ALA A 341 -10.25 6.49 20.52
C ALA A 341 -11.25 7.60 20.83
#